data_a93183e9d7d1809361dadb1b9d6d01eb
#
_entry.id   a93183e9d7d1809361dadb1b9d6d01eb
#
_cell.length_a   1.000
_cell.length_b   1.000
_cell.length_c   1.000
_cell.angle_alpha   90.00
_cell.angle_beta   90.00
_cell.angle_gamma   90.00
#
_symmetry.space_group_name_H-M   'P 1'
#
loop_
_entity.id
_entity.type
_entity.pdbx_description
1 polymer ?
#
loop_
_entity_poly.entity_id
_entity_poly.type
_entity_poly.pdbx_seq_one_letter_code
_entity_poly.pdbx_strand_id
1 'polypeptide(L)'
;ITRNHTLYAHWQAKTPTVSFDANGGSAVTKTMVVTVGKPYGELPTTTRKGYTFLGWYTAKSGGSLITKDTNVKNGDNHTLYAQWKQNKYIVTFNATGGSVNPTTKEVTQYSTYGELPTPTRSGYTFNGWFTATTGGTKITSTTEVTITANQTLYAQWTINQYTLTY
;
A
#
# COMPACT_ATOMS: atom_id res chain seq x y z
N ILE A 1 -70.83 4.71 -27.25
CA ILE A 1 -70.38 3.85 -26.14
C ILE A 1 -68.97 4.24 -25.82
N THR A 2 -68.79 5.05 -24.78
CA THR A 2 -67.48 5.40 -24.24
C THR A 2 -66.96 4.24 -23.42
N ARG A 3 -65.96 3.53 -23.93
CA ARG A 3 -65.27 2.50 -23.14
C ARG A 3 -64.23 3.17 -22.23
N ASN A 4 -64.27 2.85 -20.96
CA ASN A 4 -63.21 3.22 -20.03
C ASN A 4 -61.92 2.48 -20.42
N HIS A 5 -60.86 3.23 -20.69
CA HIS A 5 -59.52 2.70 -20.95
C HIS A 5 -58.63 2.96 -19.75
N THR A 6 -57.90 1.95 -19.29
CA THR A 6 -56.84 2.09 -18.29
C THR A 6 -55.51 2.14 -19.02
N LEU A 7 -54.73 3.18 -18.78
CA LEU A 7 -53.38 3.34 -19.31
C LEU A 7 -52.39 2.88 -18.24
N TYR A 8 -51.42 2.07 -18.64
CA TYR A 8 -50.35 1.57 -17.78
C TYR A 8 -49.03 2.22 -18.19
N ALA A 9 -48.29 2.77 -17.22
CA ALA A 9 -46.94 3.26 -17.44
C ALA A 9 -45.96 2.08 -17.51
N HIS A 10 -45.12 2.07 -18.54
CA HIS A 10 -44.00 1.15 -18.67
C HIS A 10 -42.70 1.87 -18.36
N TRP A 11 -41.94 1.34 -17.40
CA TRP A 11 -40.67 1.90 -16.97
C TRP A 11 -39.51 0.99 -17.39
N GLN A 12 -38.46 1.59 -17.93
CA GLN A 12 -37.21 0.90 -18.22
C GLN A 12 -36.11 1.42 -17.27
N ALA A 13 -35.37 0.53 -16.64
CA ALA A 13 -34.25 0.93 -15.82
C ALA A 13 -33.13 1.54 -16.66
N LYS A 14 -32.52 2.62 -16.17
CA LYS A 14 -31.35 3.22 -16.82
C LYS A 14 -30.14 2.25 -16.73
N THR A 15 -29.35 2.24 -17.82
CA THR A 15 -28.16 1.38 -17.95
C THR A 15 -26.91 2.22 -18.23
N PRO A 16 -26.39 2.99 -17.24
CA PRO A 16 -25.21 3.81 -17.42
C PRO A 16 -23.94 2.98 -17.65
N THR A 17 -22.95 3.59 -18.33
CA THR A 17 -21.61 3.05 -18.48
C THR A 17 -20.72 3.57 -17.35
N VAL A 18 -19.99 2.67 -16.70
CA VAL A 18 -18.99 2.93 -15.65
C VAL A 18 -17.60 2.82 -16.27
N SER A 19 -16.78 3.84 -16.09
CA SER A 19 -15.36 3.87 -16.41
C SER A 19 -14.52 3.74 -15.13
N PHE A 20 -13.26 3.38 -15.26
CA PHE A 20 -12.34 3.17 -14.11
C PHE A 20 -11.08 4.01 -14.29
N ASP A 21 -10.81 4.90 -13.35
CA ASP A 21 -9.56 5.65 -13.24
C ASP A 21 -8.68 4.97 -12.19
N ALA A 22 -7.57 4.40 -12.63
CA ALA A 22 -6.64 3.70 -11.74
C ALA A 22 -5.93 4.63 -10.74
N ASN A 23 -6.06 5.96 -10.88
CA ASN A 23 -5.55 6.96 -9.94
C ASN A 23 -4.07 6.73 -9.55
N GLY A 24 -3.23 6.59 -10.56
CA GLY A 24 -1.78 6.31 -10.44
C GLY A 24 -1.41 4.83 -10.36
N GLY A 25 -2.36 3.93 -10.50
CA GLY A 25 -2.11 2.50 -10.71
C GLY A 25 -2.01 2.12 -12.18
N SER A 26 -1.89 0.81 -12.46
CA SER A 26 -1.90 0.26 -13.82
C SER A 26 -3.23 0.56 -14.49
N ALA A 27 -3.18 0.99 -15.76
CA ALA A 27 -4.37 1.40 -16.51
C ALA A 27 -5.43 0.28 -16.56
N VAL A 28 -6.68 0.68 -16.42
CA VAL A 28 -7.85 -0.18 -16.57
C VAL A 28 -8.66 0.32 -17.75
N THR A 29 -8.61 -0.42 -18.85
CA THR A 29 -9.33 -0.07 -20.10
C THR A 29 -10.76 -0.61 -20.13
N LYS A 30 -11.11 -1.50 -19.19
CA LYS A 30 -12.44 -2.10 -19.12
C LYS A 30 -13.47 -1.07 -18.68
N THR A 31 -14.58 -1.00 -19.41
CA THR A 31 -15.80 -0.31 -18.97
C THR A 31 -16.88 -1.35 -18.65
N MET A 32 -17.86 -0.97 -17.85
CA MET A 32 -18.99 -1.82 -17.48
C MET A 32 -20.30 -1.10 -17.76
N VAL A 33 -21.26 -1.79 -18.37
CA VAL A 33 -22.65 -1.35 -18.41
C VAL A 33 -23.35 -1.93 -17.19
N VAL A 34 -23.95 -1.08 -16.37
CA VAL A 34 -24.63 -1.47 -15.13
C VAL A 34 -26.11 -1.06 -15.19
N THR A 35 -26.93 -1.60 -14.30
CA THR A 35 -28.37 -1.27 -14.27
C THR A 35 -28.71 -0.58 -12.94
N VAL A 36 -29.34 0.58 -12.99
CA VAL A 36 -29.79 1.29 -11.79
C VAL A 36 -30.68 0.40 -10.92
N GLY A 37 -30.41 0.38 -9.62
CA GLY A 37 -31.09 -0.46 -8.64
C GLY A 37 -30.58 -1.89 -8.53
N LYS A 38 -29.65 -2.31 -9.40
CA LYS A 38 -28.97 -3.63 -9.33
C LYS A 38 -27.54 -3.49 -8.80
N PRO A 39 -26.92 -4.55 -8.27
CA PRO A 39 -25.53 -4.56 -7.89
C PRO A 39 -24.58 -4.25 -9.06
N TYR A 40 -23.42 -3.62 -8.78
CA TYR A 40 -22.38 -3.38 -9.79
C TYR A 40 -21.84 -4.68 -10.40
N GLY A 41 -21.82 -5.78 -9.64
CA GLY A 41 -21.19 -7.03 -10.07
C GLY A 41 -19.65 -6.98 -9.96
N GLU A 42 -18.97 -7.91 -10.62
CA GLU A 42 -17.51 -8.04 -10.51
C GLU A 42 -16.76 -6.83 -11.09
N LEU A 43 -16.01 -6.17 -10.23
CA LEU A 43 -15.22 -4.99 -10.55
C LEU A 43 -13.81 -5.40 -11.03
N PRO A 44 -13.18 -4.64 -11.95
CA PRO A 44 -11.82 -4.93 -12.40
C PRO A 44 -10.81 -4.76 -11.28
N THR A 45 -9.65 -5.40 -11.41
CA THR A 45 -8.50 -5.21 -10.52
C THR A 45 -7.47 -4.29 -11.14
N THR A 46 -6.67 -3.63 -10.30
CA THR A 46 -5.54 -2.81 -10.71
C THR A 46 -4.42 -2.92 -9.68
N THR A 47 -3.19 -2.56 -10.05
CA THR A 47 -2.01 -2.63 -9.18
C THR A 47 -1.26 -1.31 -9.18
N ARG A 48 -0.54 -1.03 -8.09
CA ARG A 48 0.36 0.11 -7.97
C ARG A 48 1.56 -0.29 -7.12
N LYS A 49 2.77 -0.11 -7.67
CA LYS A 49 4.02 -0.47 -6.98
C LYS A 49 4.13 0.26 -5.65
N GLY A 50 4.33 -0.48 -4.56
CA GLY A 50 4.45 0.08 -3.20
C GLY A 50 3.13 0.44 -2.52
N TYR A 51 2.01 0.05 -3.10
CA TYR A 51 0.69 0.36 -2.55
C TYR A 51 -0.21 -0.88 -2.50
N THR A 52 -1.10 -0.88 -1.53
CA THR A 52 -2.21 -1.83 -1.43
C THR A 52 -3.47 -1.19 -2.00
N PHE A 53 -4.16 -1.91 -2.89
CA PHE A 53 -5.44 -1.49 -3.44
C PHE A 53 -6.52 -1.53 -2.37
N LEU A 54 -7.20 -0.41 -2.14
CA LEU A 54 -8.29 -0.29 -1.16
C LEU A 54 -9.66 -0.55 -1.78
N GLY A 55 -9.78 -0.43 -3.10
CA GLY A 55 -11.03 -0.61 -3.83
C GLY A 55 -11.35 0.56 -4.76
N TRP A 56 -12.52 0.48 -5.35
CA TRP A 56 -13.07 1.51 -6.23
C TRP A 56 -13.97 2.44 -5.44
N TYR A 57 -13.81 3.74 -5.63
CA TYR A 57 -14.53 4.78 -4.91
C TYR A 57 -15.20 5.76 -5.86
N THR A 58 -16.22 6.48 -5.37
CA THR A 58 -16.92 7.51 -6.14
C THR A 58 -16.10 8.78 -6.37
N ALA A 59 -14.94 8.93 -5.73
CA ALA A 59 -14.03 10.07 -5.86
C ALA A 59 -12.57 9.64 -5.73
N LYS A 60 -11.62 10.45 -6.25
CA LYS A 60 -10.16 10.20 -6.18
C LYS A 60 -9.65 10.18 -4.75
N SER A 61 -10.28 10.91 -3.85
CA SER A 61 -9.99 10.96 -2.41
C SER A 61 -11.31 11.07 -1.65
N GLY A 62 -11.47 10.32 -0.57
CA GLY A 62 -12.76 10.22 0.11
C GLY A 62 -13.81 9.51 -0.76
N GLY A 63 -15.05 9.97 -0.69
CA GLY A 63 -16.16 9.34 -1.40
C GLY A 63 -16.58 8.01 -0.77
N SER A 64 -17.44 7.27 -1.47
CA SER A 64 -17.99 5.99 -1.01
C SER A 64 -17.30 4.83 -1.72
N LEU A 65 -16.92 3.80 -0.95
CA LEU A 65 -16.44 2.53 -1.49
C LEU A 65 -17.56 1.83 -2.27
N ILE A 66 -17.24 1.38 -3.46
CA ILE A 66 -18.10 0.58 -4.31
C ILE A 66 -17.56 -0.86 -4.30
N THR A 67 -18.45 -1.79 -3.95
CA THR A 67 -18.19 -3.23 -3.99
C THR A 67 -19.05 -3.89 -5.06
N LYS A 68 -18.81 -5.16 -5.34
CA LYS A 68 -19.63 -5.95 -6.27
C LYS A 68 -21.11 -6.00 -5.87
N ASP A 69 -21.40 -5.91 -4.57
CA ASP A 69 -22.75 -6.02 -4.00
C ASP A 69 -23.41 -4.65 -3.80
N THR A 70 -22.68 -3.54 -4.06
CA THR A 70 -23.23 -2.18 -3.99
C THR A 70 -24.26 -1.98 -5.09
N ASN A 71 -25.46 -1.50 -4.75
CA ASN A 71 -26.48 -1.18 -5.74
C ASN A 71 -26.17 0.13 -6.47
N VAL A 72 -26.31 0.12 -7.78
CA VAL A 72 -26.12 1.29 -8.63
C VAL A 72 -27.21 2.33 -8.34
N LYS A 73 -26.80 3.50 -7.87
CA LYS A 73 -27.71 4.64 -7.59
C LYS A 73 -27.63 5.74 -8.64
N ASN A 74 -26.48 5.89 -9.32
CA ASN A 74 -26.28 6.90 -10.34
C ASN A 74 -26.86 6.42 -11.69
N GLY A 75 -27.78 7.18 -12.24
CA GLY A 75 -28.42 6.88 -13.53
C GLY A 75 -27.66 7.42 -14.75
N ASP A 76 -26.52 8.09 -14.57
CA ASP A 76 -25.70 8.66 -15.63
C ASP A 76 -24.35 7.93 -15.72
N ASN A 77 -23.70 8.06 -16.89
CA ASN A 77 -22.34 7.56 -17.05
C ASN A 77 -21.42 8.19 -16.00
N HIS A 78 -20.59 7.38 -15.37
CA HIS A 78 -19.73 7.85 -14.28
C HIS A 78 -18.41 7.09 -14.20
N THR A 79 -17.46 7.67 -13.46
CA THR A 79 -16.14 7.09 -13.25
C THR A 79 -15.98 6.67 -11.79
N LEU A 80 -15.45 5.48 -11.57
CA LEU A 80 -14.95 5.02 -10.27
C LEU A 80 -13.43 5.17 -10.23
N TYR A 81 -12.91 5.54 -9.07
CA TYR A 81 -11.50 5.87 -8.85
C TYR A 81 -10.87 4.87 -7.91
N ALA A 82 -9.73 4.32 -8.29
CA ALA A 82 -8.93 3.50 -7.39
C ALA A 82 -8.43 4.34 -6.21
N GLN A 83 -8.52 3.80 -5.00
CA GLN A 83 -7.82 4.36 -3.85
C GLN A 83 -6.78 3.38 -3.33
N TRP A 84 -5.71 3.93 -2.75
CA TRP A 84 -4.49 3.22 -2.44
C TRP A 84 -4.00 3.55 -1.04
N LYS A 85 -3.48 2.53 -0.35
CA LYS A 85 -2.71 2.68 0.89
C LYS A 85 -1.25 2.41 0.60
N GLN A 86 -0.37 3.35 0.92
CA GLN A 86 1.08 3.17 0.81
C GLN A 86 1.56 2.09 1.78
N ASN A 87 2.37 1.16 1.29
CA ASN A 87 2.88 0.07 2.11
C ASN A 87 4.02 0.59 2.99
N LYS A 88 3.90 0.36 4.30
CA LYS A 88 4.86 0.73 5.31
C LYS A 88 5.16 -0.46 6.19
N TYR A 89 6.40 -0.57 6.65
CA TYR A 89 6.86 -1.67 7.48
C TYR A 89 7.70 -1.14 8.65
N ILE A 90 7.76 -1.92 9.72
CA ILE A 90 8.60 -1.61 10.86
C ILE A 90 9.93 -2.34 10.70
N VAL A 91 11.01 -1.60 10.80
CA VAL A 91 12.37 -2.11 10.95
C VAL A 91 12.73 -2.08 12.42
N THR A 92 13.13 -3.22 12.96
CA THR A 92 13.64 -3.35 14.33
C THR A 92 15.17 -3.40 14.30
N PHE A 93 15.83 -2.64 15.15
CA PHE A 93 17.28 -2.61 15.27
C PHE A 93 17.74 -3.47 16.46
N ASN A 94 18.40 -4.60 16.18
CA ASN A 94 19.01 -5.45 17.18
C ASN A 94 20.50 -5.11 17.29
N ALA A 95 20.89 -4.52 18.39
CA ALA A 95 22.27 -4.07 18.60
C ALA A 95 23.28 -5.21 18.89
N THR A 96 22.86 -6.48 18.92
CA THR A 96 23.72 -7.69 19.10
C THR A 96 24.76 -7.53 20.23
N GLY A 97 24.27 -7.25 21.44
CA GLY A 97 25.11 -7.06 22.63
C GLY A 97 25.56 -5.61 22.86
N GLY A 98 25.12 -4.66 22.05
CA GLY A 98 25.23 -3.22 22.28
C GLY A 98 23.89 -2.61 22.69
N SER A 99 23.82 -1.28 22.61
CA SER A 99 22.62 -0.47 22.85
C SER A 99 22.32 0.40 21.64
N VAL A 100 21.04 0.61 21.34
CA VAL A 100 20.58 1.48 20.24
C VAL A 100 19.31 2.23 20.64
N ASN A 101 19.19 3.47 20.21
CA ASN A 101 17.99 4.26 20.34
C ASN A 101 17.85 5.16 19.09
N PRO A 102 16.69 5.15 18.39
CA PRO A 102 15.50 4.31 18.62
C PRO A 102 15.75 2.83 18.26
N THR A 103 14.94 1.93 18.84
CA THR A 103 15.00 0.48 18.56
C THR A 103 14.18 0.07 17.34
N THR A 104 13.35 0.95 16.83
CA THR A 104 12.50 0.71 15.64
C THR A 104 12.39 1.94 14.77
N LYS A 105 12.06 1.72 13.50
CA LYS A 105 11.78 2.78 12.52
C LYS A 105 10.73 2.31 11.53
N GLU A 106 9.74 3.17 11.22
CA GLU A 106 8.84 2.94 10.11
C GLU A 106 9.55 3.30 8.79
N VAL A 107 9.47 2.44 7.81
CA VAL A 107 9.99 2.64 6.46
C VAL A 107 8.90 2.45 5.42
N THR A 108 9.02 3.15 4.31
CA THR A 108 8.06 3.10 3.21
C THR A 108 8.63 2.26 2.08
N GLN A 109 7.84 1.31 1.59
CA GLN A 109 8.25 0.44 0.48
C GLN A 109 8.60 1.27 -0.77
N TYR A 110 9.68 0.91 -1.44
CA TYR A 110 10.27 1.58 -2.60
C TYR A 110 10.74 3.04 -2.36
N SER A 111 10.92 3.43 -1.10
CA SER A 111 11.76 4.58 -0.76
C SER A 111 13.11 4.10 -0.21
N THR A 112 13.96 4.99 0.27
CA THR A 112 15.19 4.61 0.97
C THR A 112 14.95 4.37 2.44
N TYR A 113 15.84 3.59 3.10
CA TYR A 113 15.79 3.43 4.57
C TYR A 113 15.97 4.76 5.30
N GLY A 114 16.65 5.74 4.67
CA GLY A 114 16.98 7.02 5.30
C GLY A 114 17.96 6.85 6.46
N GLU A 115 18.12 7.88 7.28
CA GLU A 115 19.05 7.85 8.41
C GLU A 115 18.75 6.66 9.34
N LEU A 116 19.81 5.91 9.68
CA LEU A 116 19.77 4.76 10.58
C LEU A 116 20.42 5.12 11.91
N PRO A 117 19.91 4.61 13.05
CA PRO A 117 20.50 4.92 14.35
C PRO A 117 21.91 4.30 14.46
N THR A 118 22.79 4.98 15.19
CA THR A 118 24.13 4.47 15.48
C THR A 118 24.12 3.80 16.86
N PRO A 119 24.33 2.48 16.93
CA PRO A 119 24.40 1.75 18.19
C PRO A 119 25.76 1.94 18.85
N THR A 120 25.83 1.63 20.16
CA THR A 120 27.08 1.65 20.93
C THR A 120 27.33 0.31 21.59
N ARG A 121 28.60 -0.11 21.67
CA ARG A 121 29.05 -1.30 22.40
C ARG A 121 30.48 -1.08 22.90
N SER A 122 30.69 -1.19 24.23
CA SER A 122 32.02 -0.98 24.84
C SER A 122 33.02 -2.00 24.30
N GLY A 123 34.18 -1.51 23.87
CA GLY A 123 35.27 -2.34 23.32
C GLY A 123 35.07 -2.79 21.87
N TYR A 124 34.08 -2.26 21.16
CA TYR A 124 33.79 -2.65 19.78
C TYR A 124 33.58 -1.43 18.89
N THR A 125 33.90 -1.61 17.59
CA THR A 125 33.62 -0.66 16.51
C THR A 125 32.42 -1.16 15.69
N PHE A 126 31.47 -0.27 15.45
CA PHE A 126 30.27 -0.56 14.66
C PHE A 126 30.59 -0.66 13.16
N ASN A 127 30.28 -1.78 12.53
CA ASN A 127 30.52 -2.01 11.10
C ASN A 127 29.32 -1.65 10.20
N GLY A 128 28.13 -1.58 10.79
CA GLY A 128 26.89 -1.28 10.08
C GLY A 128 25.73 -2.18 10.47
N TRP A 129 24.59 -1.89 9.88
CA TRP A 129 23.38 -2.69 9.99
C TRP A 129 23.33 -3.73 8.88
N PHE A 130 22.98 -4.97 9.21
CA PHE A 130 22.92 -6.09 8.28
C PHE A 130 21.62 -6.88 8.43
N THR A 131 21.24 -7.61 7.37
CA THR A 131 20.04 -8.46 7.38
C THR A 131 20.20 -9.75 8.20
N ALA A 132 21.40 -10.05 8.68
CA ALA A 132 21.71 -11.22 9.52
C ALA A 132 22.75 -10.86 10.58
N THR A 133 22.84 -11.68 11.65
CA THR A 133 23.82 -11.49 12.74
C THR A 133 25.26 -11.67 12.27
N THR A 134 25.48 -12.52 11.26
CA THR A 134 26.76 -12.75 10.58
C THR A 134 26.52 -12.82 9.09
N GLY A 135 27.41 -12.21 8.28
CA GLY A 135 27.18 -12.08 6.84
C GLY A 135 25.93 -11.22 6.54
N GLY A 136 25.13 -11.67 5.58
CA GLY A 136 23.93 -10.94 5.16
C GLY A 136 24.25 -9.69 4.33
N THR A 137 23.22 -8.93 3.97
CA THR A 137 23.34 -7.70 3.18
C THR A 137 23.45 -6.49 4.10
N LYS A 138 24.45 -5.63 3.86
CA LYS A 138 24.58 -4.36 4.57
C LYS A 138 23.52 -3.38 4.10
N ILE A 139 22.81 -2.78 5.04
CA ILE A 139 21.79 -1.76 4.82
C ILE A 139 22.37 -0.40 5.18
N THR A 140 22.19 0.55 4.26
CA THR A 140 22.60 1.95 4.42
C THR A 140 21.43 2.90 4.32
N SER A 141 21.64 4.17 4.61
CA SER A 141 20.61 5.22 4.46
C SER A 141 20.06 5.33 3.02
N THR A 142 20.85 4.96 2.02
CA THR A 142 20.49 5.03 0.59
C THR A 142 19.96 3.72 0.02
N THR A 143 19.98 2.63 0.80
CA THR A 143 19.42 1.34 0.38
C THR A 143 17.92 1.48 0.13
N GLU A 144 17.42 0.97 -1.01
CA GLU A 144 15.98 0.94 -1.30
C GLU A 144 15.26 -0.07 -0.41
N VAL A 145 14.10 0.29 0.09
CA VAL A 145 13.23 -0.57 0.91
C VAL A 145 12.44 -1.50 -0.01
N THR A 146 12.90 -2.73 -0.18
CA THR A 146 12.23 -3.75 -1.03
C THR A 146 11.47 -4.81 -0.22
N ILE A 147 11.45 -4.69 1.10
CA ILE A 147 10.77 -5.63 2.01
C ILE A 147 9.25 -5.62 1.79
N THR A 148 8.64 -6.76 2.09
CA THR A 148 7.18 -6.99 1.99
C THR A 148 6.55 -7.33 3.35
N ALA A 149 7.35 -7.27 4.43
CA ALA A 149 6.96 -7.50 5.82
C ALA A 149 7.92 -6.74 6.75
N ASN A 150 7.60 -6.67 8.04
CA ASN A 150 8.50 -6.14 9.05
C ASN A 150 9.83 -6.89 9.04
N GLN A 151 10.93 -6.18 9.30
CA GLN A 151 12.30 -6.70 9.21
C GLN A 151 13.07 -6.38 10.48
N THR A 152 14.00 -7.27 10.86
CA THR A 152 15.02 -6.99 11.88
C THR A 152 16.37 -6.78 11.19
N LEU A 153 17.06 -5.69 11.53
CA LEU A 153 18.45 -5.46 11.19
C LEU A 153 19.34 -5.69 12.42
N TYR A 154 20.50 -6.27 12.18
CA TYR A 154 21.45 -6.66 13.21
C TYR A 154 22.71 -5.82 13.09
N ALA A 155 23.16 -5.26 14.20
CA ALA A 155 24.46 -4.61 14.27
C ALA A 155 25.56 -5.65 14.16
N GLN A 156 26.54 -5.41 13.31
CA GLN A 156 27.78 -6.19 13.29
C GLN A 156 28.93 -5.34 13.80
N TRP A 157 29.86 -5.99 14.48
CA TRP A 157 30.89 -5.36 15.28
C TRP A 157 32.25 -5.95 15.01
N THR A 158 33.31 -5.11 15.12
CA THR A 158 34.70 -5.53 15.22
C THR A 158 35.21 -5.23 16.64
N ILE A 159 35.85 -6.21 17.27
CA ILE A 159 36.49 -6.02 18.60
C ILE A 159 37.68 -5.05 18.45
N ASN A 160 37.77 -4.06 19.32
CA ASN A 160 38.91 -3.15 19.34
C ASN A 160 40.14 -3.85 19.92
N GLN A 161 41.27 -3.72 19.26
CA GLN A 161 42.56 -4.21 19.73
C GLN A 161 43.38 -3.06 20.27
N TYR A 162 44.01 -3.26 21.39
CA TYR A 162 44.90 -2.28 22.04
C TYR A 162 46.30 -2.90 22.22
N THR A 163 47.31 -2.18 21.82
CA THR A 163 48.72 -2.56 22.05
C THR A 163 49.19 -1.95 23.35
N LEU A 164 49.70 -2.77 24.28
CA LEU A 164 50.41 -2.29 25.44
C LEU A 164 51.85 -2.05 25.04
N THR A 165 52.34 -0.83 25.25
CA THR A 165 53.76 -0.47 25.09
C THR A 165 54.35 -0.36 26.49
N TYR A 166 55.45 -1.12 26.76
CA TYR A 166 56.14 -1.13 28.02
C TYR A 166 57.35 -0.18 27.95
#